data_efeee00e3c57ea473292917b947ee1e7
#
_entry.id   efeee00e3c57ea473292917b947ee1e7
#
_cell.length_a   1.000
_cell.length_b   1.000
_cell.length_c   1.000
_cell.angle_alpha   90.00
_cell.angle_beta   90.00
_cell.angle_gamma   90.00
#
_symmetry.space_group_name_H-M   'P 1'
#
loop_
_entity.id
_entity.type
_entity.pdbx_description
1 polymer ?
#
loop_
_entity_poly.entity_id
_entity_poly.type
_entity_poly.pdbx_seq_one_letter_code
_entity_poly.pdbx_strand_id
1 'polypeptide(L)'
;MDSELSRVLKHELTHSFIQQKTRGRAPTWIQEGVAQWMEGKRSDENAAVLVQIYDAGQAAPLGHMEGSWMSLPGDVVRYAYAWSLANIEYIVDSNGMQDVQRILDRIAAGSTTEGALKEVLHDDYSDLMRSTVEFLKKSYAHP
;
A
#
# COMPACT_ATOMS: atom_id res chain seq x y z
N MET A 1 -20.69 14.07 -14.03
CA MET A 1 -19.48 13.23 -14.20
C MET A 1 -19.84 11.82 -13.77
N ASP A 2 -19.56 10.83 -14.60
CA ASP A 2 -19.86 9.46 -14.19
C ASP A 2 -18.90 8.97 -13.11
N SER A 3 -19.28 7.90 -12.41
CA SER A 3 -18.53 7.42 -11.25
C SER A 3 -17.15 6.84 -11.64
N GLU A 4 -17.04 6.27 -12.84
CA GLU A 4 -15.77 5.73 -13.31
C GLU A 4 -14.77 6.84 -13.60
N LEU A 5 -15.21 7.89 -14.31
CA LEU A 5 -14.36 9.04 -14.58
C LEU A 5 -13.94 9.71 -13.29
N SER A 6 -14.84 9.83 -12.32
CA SER A 6 -14.53 10.40 -11.01
C SER A 6 -13.43 9.61 -10.30
N ARG A 7 -13.49 8.27 -10.34
CA ARG A 7 -12.46 7.42 -9.74
C ARG A 7 -11.11 7.59 -10.42
N VAL A 8 -11.09 7.64 -11.75
CA VAL A 8 -9.86 7.85 -12.51
C VAL A 8 -9.22 9.18 -12.15
N LEU A 9 -10.02 10.24 -12.04
CA LEU A 9 -9.50 11.55 -11.66
C LEU A 9 -8.93 11.55 -10.24
N LYS A 10 -9.60 10.90 -9.29
CA LYS A 10 -9.10 10.78 -7.93
C LYS A 10 -7.77 10.02 -7.90
N HIS A 11 -7.65 8.96 -8.66
CA HIS A 11 -6.43 8.17 -8.76
C HIS A 11 -5.27 9.02 -9.26
N GLU A 12 -5.48 9.74 -10.38
CA GLU A 12 -4.44 10.57 -10.99
C GLU A 12 -4.05 11.76 -10.08
N LEU A 13 -5.04 12.41 -9.46
CA LEU A 13 -4.79 13.52 -8.55
C LEU A 13 -4.01 13.06 -7.31
N THR A 14 -4.31 11.86 -6.81
CA THR A 14 -3.58 11.32 -5.67
C THR A 14 -2.12 11.08 -6.02
N HIS A 15 -1.83 10.50 -7.18
CA HIS A 15 -0.45 10.31 -7.64
C HIS A 15 0.28 11.63 -7.74
N SER A 16 -0.35 12.63 -8.35
CA SER A 16 0.24 13.96 -8.50
C SER A 16 0.54 14.60 -7.15
N PHE A 17 -0.39 14.52 -6.21
CA PHE A 17 -0.21 15.05 -4.86
C PHE A 17 0.98 14.39 -4.15
N ILE A 18 1.04 13.05 -4.20
CA ILE A 18 2.13 12.32 -3.53
C ILE A 18 3.48 12.65 -4.17
N GLN A 19 3.54 12.73 -5.50
CA GLN A 19 4.76 13.08 -6.21
C GLN A 19 5.27 14.46 -5.79
N GLN A 20 4.40 15.44 -5.71
CA GLN A 20 4.78 16.79 -5.31
C GLN A 20 5.19 16.81 -3.84
N LYS A 21 4.41 16.21 -2.96
CA LYS A 21 4.68 16.20 -1.52
C LYS A 21 6.01 15.54 -1.19
N THR A 22 6.34 14.45 -1.85
CA THR A 22 7.54 13.65 -1.55
C THR A 22 8.69 13.93 -2.51
N ARG A 23 8.52 14.85 -3.45
CA ARG A 23 9.53 15.18 -4.48
C ARG A 23 9.93 13.93 -5.28
N GLY A 24 8.95 13.09 -5.59
CA GLY A 24 9.16 11.85 -6.33
C GLY A 24 9.83 10.74 -5.56
N ARG A 25 9.96 10.84 -4.24
CA ARG A 25 10.67 9.86 -3.41
C ARG A 25 9.78 8.75 -2.87
N ALA A 26 8.45 8.87 -2.97
CA ALA A 26 7.57 7.84 -2.48
C ALA A 26 7.72 6.57 -3.31
N PRO A 27 7.78 5.38 -2.67
CA PRO A 27 7.86 4.14 -3.40
C PRO A 27 6.55 3.85 -4.13
N THR A 28 6.63 3.03 -5.18
CA THR A 28 5.46 2.70 -5.99
C THR A 28 4.34 2.08 -5.16
N TRP A 29 4.67 1.20 -4.21
CA TRP A 29 3.62 0.54 -3.43
C TRP A 29 2.81 1.53 -2.57
N ILE A 30 3.43 2.58 -2.04
CA ILE A 30 2.68 3.60 -1.28
C ILE A 30 1.80 4.41 -2.24
N GLN A 31 2.36 4.82 -3.38
CA GLN A 31 1.60 5.60 -4.36
C GLN A 31 0.37 4.84 -4.83
N GLU A 32 0.54 3.58 -5.21
CA GLU A 32 -0.57 2.78 -5.72
C GLU A 32 -1.54 2.40 -4.61
N GLY A 33 -1.04 2.08 -3.42
CA GLY A 33 -1.92 1.75 -2.30
C GLY A 33 -2.81 2.92 -1.89
N VAL A 34 -2.23 4.10 -1.76
CA VAL A 34 -3.00 5.30 -1.37
C VAL A 34 -3.99 5.68 -2.48
N ALA A 35 -3.56 5.62 -3.75
CA ALA A 35 -4.45 5.94 -4.88
C ALA A 35 -5.65 5.00 -4.94
N GLN A 36 -5.43 3.70 -4.79
CA GLN A 36 -6.53 2.73 -4.76
C GLN A 36 -7.48 2.98 -3.59
N TRP A 37 -6.92 3.24 -2.40
CA TRP A 37 -7.73 3.50 -1.22
C TRP A 37 -8.59 4.76 -1.40
N MET A 38 -8.00 5.82 -1.96
CA MET A 38 -8.71 7.08 -2.20
C MET A 38 -9.83 6.95 -3.22
N GLU A 39 -9.69 6.05 -4.19
CA GLU A 39 -10.78 5.81 -5.15
C GLU A 39 -11.86 4.84 -4.63
N GLY A 40 -11.73 4.40 -3.39
CA GLY A 40 -12.74 3.59 -2.71
C GLY A 40 -12.53 2.10 -2.75
N LYS A 41 -11.41 1.63 -3.31
CA LYS A 41 -11.11 0.19 -3.33
C LYS A 41 -10.74 -0.33 -1.94
N ARG A 42 -11.08 -1.58 -1.69
CA ARG A 42 -10.74 -2.28 -0.44
C ARG A 42 -10.28 -3.70 -0.78
N SER A 43 -9.71 -4.37 0.21
CA SER A 43 -9.07 -5.68 0.02
C SER A 43 -10.04 -6.87 0.10
N ASP A 44 -11.34 -6.62 0.16
CA ASP A 44 -12.35 -7.67 0.35
C ASP A 44 -12.24 -8.81 -0.67
N GLU A 45 -12.02 -8.49 -1.95
CA GLU A 45 -11.94 -9.51 -3.00
C GLU A 45 -10.62 -10.27 -2.99
N ASN A 46 -9.54 -9.65 -2.52
CA ASN A 46 -8.19 -10.23 -2.63
C ASN A 46 -7.67 -10.80 -1.31
N ALA A 47 -8.35 -10.54 -0.18
CA ALA A 47 -7.82 -10.89 1.13
C ALA A 47 -7.48 -12.37 1.25
N ALA A 48 -8.38 -13.26 0.83
CA ALA A 48 -8.18 -14.70 0.99
C ALA A 48 -6.94 -15.19 0.20
N VAL A 49 -6.77 -14.72 -1.03
CA VAL A 49 -5.63 -15.15 -1.85
C VAL A 49 -4.33 -14.57 -1.30
N LEU A 50 -4.32 -13.32 -0.83
CA LEU A 50 -3.13 -12.73 -0.24
C LEU A 50 -2.69 -13.48 1.02
N VAL A 51 -3.64 -13.85 1.87
CA VAL A 51 -3.35 -14.63 3.07
C VAL A 51 -2.75 -15.99 2.69
N GLN A 52 -3.32 -16.66 1.69
CA GLN A 52 -2.78 -17.95 1.22
C GLN A 52 -1.35 -17.80 0.71
N ILE A 53 -1.07 -16.78 -0.08
CA ILE A 53 0.27 -16.53 -0.61
C ILE A 53 1.26 -16.32 0.52
N TYR A 54 0.89 -15.53 1.51
CA TYR A 54 1.76 -15.25 2.66
C TYR A 54 2.01 -16.50 3.50
N ASP A 55 0.95 -17.24 3.82
CA ASP A 55 1.06 -18.45 4.65
C ASP A 55 1.87 -19.54 3.96
N ALA A 56 1.88 -19.56 2.62
CA ALA A 56 2.70 -20.49 1.84
C ALA A 56 4.17 -20.04 1.71
N GLY A 57 4.53 -18.90 2.30
CA GLY A 57 5.89 -18.37 2.21
C GLY A 57 6.25 -17.81 0.84
N GLN A 58 5.26 -17.46 0.02
CA GLN A 58 5.47 -17.03 -1.35
C GLN A 58 5.23 -15.54 -1.58
N ALA A 59 4.94 -14.78 -0.51
CA ALA A 59 4.74 -13.34 -0.65
C ALA A 59 6.07 -12.63 -0.91
N ALA A 60 6.11 -11.80 -1.94
CA ALA A 60 7.29 -10.98 -2.22
C ALA A 60 7.47 -9.93 -1.13
N PRO A 61 8.71 -9.66 -0.68
CA PRO A 61 8.94 -8.59 0.28
C PRO A 61 8.52 -7.23 -0.28
N LEU A 62 8.00 -6.34 0.58
CA LEU A 62 7.59 -5.00 0.17
C LEU A 62 8.74 -4.19 -0.46
N GLY A 63 9.97 -4.45 -0.03
CA GLY A 63 11.13 -3.79 -0.64
C GLY A 63 11.23 -4.02 -2.14
N HIS A 64 10.72 -5.14 -2.65
CA HIS A 64 10.71 -5.44 -4.08
C HIS A 64 9.63 -4.63 -4.82
N MET A 65 8.74 -3.96 -4.11
CA MET A 65 7.63 -3.18 -4.69
C MET A 65 7.89 -1.68 -4.62
N GLU A 66 9.10 -1.26 -4.28
CA GLU A 66 9.44 0.17 -4.16
C GLU A 66 9.67 0.84 -5.51
N GLY A 67 10.30 0.14 -6.44
CA GLY A 67 10.68 0.71 -7.73
C GLY A 67 9.58 0.55 -8.78
N SER A 68 9.97 0.73 -10.05
CA SER A 68 9.04 0.60 -11.16
C SER A 68 8.54 -0.83 -11.33
N TRP A 69 7.25 -0.97 -11.64
CA TRP A 69 6.65 -2.27 -11.92
C TRP A 69 6.55 -2.57 -13.41
N MET A 70 7.09 -1.69 -14.28
CA MET A 70 6.92 -1.82 -15.73
C MET A 70 7.53 -3.09 -16.30
N SER A 71 8.59 -3.60 -15.66
CA SER A 71 9.27 -4.83 -16.12
C SER A 71 8.74 -6.10 -15.44
N LEU A 72 7.77 -5.98 -14.52
CA LEU A 72 7.25 -7.15 -13.83
C LEU A 72 6.24 -7.89 -14.69
N PRO A 73 6.16 -9.24 -14.57
CA PRO A 73 5.08 -10.00 -15.22
C PRO A 73 3.71 -9.53 -14.75
N GLY A 74 2.69 -9.64 -15.63
CA GLY A 74 1.35 -9.13 -15.35
C GLY A 74 0.70 -9.70 -14.10
N ASP A 75 0.90 -10.99 -13.81
CA ASP A 75 0.36 -11.61 -12.60
C ASP A 75 1.05 -11.08 -11.33
N VAL A 76 2.37 -10.82 -11.40
CA VAL A 76 3.11 -10.22 -10.29
C VAL A 76 2.63 -8.80 -10.02
N VAL A 77 2.41 -8.01 -11.07
CA VAL A 77 1.89 -6.64 -10.95
C VAL A 77 0.53 -6.65 -10.27
N ARG A 78 -0.35 -7.58 -10.64
CA ARG A 78 -1.68 -7.67 -10.02
C ARG A 78 -1.58 -7.87 -8.51
N TYR A 79 -0.70 -8.75 -8.05
CA TYR A 79 -0.50 -8.97 -6.62
C TYR A 79 0.21 -7.80 -5.96
N ALA A 80 1.10 -7.11 -6.68
CA ALA A 80 1.74 -5.90 -6.16
C ALA A 80 0.70 -4.81 -5.88
N TYR A 81 -0.26 -4.60 -6.79
CA TYR A 81 -1.38 -3.68 -6.53
C TYR A 81 -2.20 -4.12 -5.32
N ALA A 82 -2.51 -5.41 -5.23
CA ALA A 82 -3.32 -5.93 -4.13
C ALA A 82 -2.61 -5.78 -2.78
N TRP A 83 -1.31 -6.10 -2.70
CA TRP A 83 -0.53 -5.92 -1.48
C TRP A 83 -0.40 -4.44 -1.10
N SER A 84 -0.23 -3.57 -2.09
CA SER A 84 -0.13 -2.13 -1.84
C SER A 84 -1.39 -1.61 -1.17
N LEU A 85 -2.55 -1.96 -1.70
CA LEU A 85 -3.83 -1.57 -1.11
C LEU A 85 -3.99 -2.15 0.30
N ALA A 86 -3.68 -3.43 0.48
CA ALA A 86 -3.84 -4.09 1.77
C ALA A 86 -3.01 -3.44 2.87
N ASN A 87 -1.76 -3.10 2.56
CA ASN A 87 -0.88 -2.46 3.55
C ASN A 87 -1.36 -1.05 3.91
N ILE A 88 -1.80 -0.27 2.92
CA ILE A 88 -2.34 1.06 3.19
C ILE A 88 -3.65 0.96 3.98
N GLU A 89 -4.53 0.05 3.60
CA GLU A 89 -5.80 -0.15 4.30
C GLU A 89 -5.56 -0.49 5.77
N TYR A 90 -4.60 -1.38 6.05
CA TYR A 90 -4.22 -1.72 7.41
C TYR A 90 -3.74 -0.49 8.18
N ILE A 91 -2.84 0.31 7.60
CA ILE A 91 -2.32 1.50 8.27
C ILE A 91 -3.44 2.48 8.60
N VAL A 92 -4.33 2.73 7.63
CA VAL A 92 -5.45 3.65 7.85
C VAL A 92 -6.40 3.11 8.92
N ASP A 93 -6.73 1.83 8.86
CA ASP A 93 -7.64 1.22 9.83
C ASP A 93 -7.09 1.26 11.24
N SER A 94 -5.81 0.98 11.40
CA SER A 94 -5.17 0.85 12.72
C SER A 94 -4.74 2.19 13.32
N ASN A 95 -4.27 3.12 12.47
CA ASN A 95 -3.60 4.34 12.91
C ASN A 95 -4.19 5.61 12.32
N GLY A 96 -5.04 5.50 11.30
CA GLY A 96 -5.64 6.64 10.61
C GLY A 96 -4.80 7.18 9.46
N MET A 97 -5.44 7.94 8.59
CA MET A 97 -4.79 8.55 7.43
C MET A 97 -3.68 9.52 7.86
N GLN A 98 -3.74 10.06 9.08
CA GLN A 98 -2.70 10.95 9.59
C GLN A 98 -1.34 10.28 9.61
N ASP A 99 -1.28 8.99 9.92
CA ASP A 99 -0.01 8.27 9.94
C ASP A 99 0.53 8.01 8.53
N VAL A 100 -0.34 7.82 7.55
CA VAL A 100 0.09 7.79 6.15
C VAL A 100 0.75 9.11 5.78
N GLN A 101 0.14 10.23 6.16
CA GLN A 101 0.71 11.56 5.89
C GLN A 101 2.04 11.77 6.60
N ARG A 102 2.17 11.31 7.84
CA ARG A 102 3.43 11.39 8.57
C ARG A 102 4.54 10.58 7.90
N ILE A 103 4.21 9.41 7.40
CA ILE A 103 5.16 8.59 6.64
C ILE A 103 5.62 9.36 5.40
N LEU A 104 4.69 9.95 4.65
CA LEU A 104 5.03 10.74 3.47
C LEU A 104 5.90 11.94 3.82
N ASP A 105 5.63 12.60 4.95
CA ASP A 105 6.45 13.73 5.41
C ASP A 105 7.89 13.31 5.71
N ARG A 106 8.08 12.15 6.32
CA ARG A 106 9.42 11.63 6.60
C ARG A 106 10.17 11.29 5.32
N ILE A 107 9.47 10.69 4.36
CA ILE A 107 10.05 10.40 3.05
C ILE A 107 10.46 11.70 2.35
N ALA A 108 9.61 12.71 2.40
CA ALA A 108 9.91 14.02 1.82
C ALA A 108 11.14 14.66 2.46
N ALA A 109 11.36 14.41 3.75
CA ALA A 109 12.51 14.92 4.50
C ALA A 109 13.79 14.12 4.26
N GLY A 110 13.74 13.04 3.50
CA GLY A 110 14.93 12.26 3.12
C GLY A 110 15.03 10.88 3.73
N SER A 111 14.09 10.46 4.57
CA SER A 111 14.09 9.11 5.13
C SER A 111 13.85 8.07 4.04
N THR A 112 14.44 6.87 4.21
CA THR A 112 13.99 5.73 3.42
C THR A 112 12.56 5.41 3.83
N THR A 113 11.84 4.68 2.97
CA THR A 113 10.46 4.30 3.30
C THR A 113 10.42 3.45 4.57
N GLU A 114 11.31 2.46 4.67
CA GLU A 114 11.33 1.60 5.85
C GLU A 114 11.73 2.39 7.10
N GLY A 115 12.63 3.35 6.97
CA GLY A 115 12.99 4.25 8.07
C GLY A 115 11.80 5.07 8.53
N ALA A 116 11.00 5.59 7.59
CA ALA A 116 9.78 6.33 7.92
C ALA A 116 8.76 5.44 8.63
N LEU A 117 8.59 4.19 8.20
CA LEU A 117 7.71 3.24 8.87
C LEU A 117 8.16 2.97 10.29
N LYS A 118 9.46 2.81 10.52
CA LYS A 118 9.99 2.59 11.87
C LYS A 118 9.74 3.77 12.79
N GLU A 119 9.87 5.00 12.27
CA GLU A 119 9.64 6.21 13.07
C GLU A 119 8.15 6.38 13.41
N VAL A 120 7.26 6.13 12.46
CA VAL A 120 5.83 6.41 12.62
C VAL A 120 5.07 5.23 13.20
N LEU A 121 5.35 4.01 12.73
CA LEU A 121 4.61 2.80 13.11
C LEU A 121 5.38 1.86 14.02
N HIS A 122 6.69 2.09 14.19
CA HIS A 122 7.60 1.20 14.92
C HIS A 122 7.73 -0.18 14.27
N ASP A 123 7.53 -0.26 12.95
CA ASP A 123 7.55 -1.49 12.16
C ASP A 123 8.60 -1.42 11.06
N ASP A 124 9.31 -2.51 10.81
CA ASP A 124 10.01 -2.70 9.54
C ASP A 124 9.04 -3.30 8.51
N TYR A 125 9.51 -3.58 7.29
CA TYR A 125 8.65 -4.15 6.25
C TYR A 125 8.11 -5.53 6.64
N SER A 126 8.91 -6.34 7.29
CA SER A 126 8.49 -7.67 7.73
C SER A 126 7.38 -7.57 8.77
N ASP A 127 7.52 -6.67 9.73
CA ASP A 127 6.50 -6.41 10.76
C ASP A 127 5.21 -5.91 10.14
N LEU A 128 5.33 -4.97 9.19
CA LEU A 128 4.16 -4.42 8.52
C LEU A 128 3.39 -5.49 7.77
N MET A 129 4.08 -6.33 6.99
CA MET A 129 3.42 -7.42 6.25
C MET A 129 2.70 -8.38 7.18
N ARG A 130 3.35 -8.76 8.28
CA ARG A 130 2.72 -9.66 9.25
C ARG A 130 1.46 -9.04 9.84
N SER A 131 1.52 -7.78 10.23
CA SER A 131 0.36 -7.08 10.79
C SER A 131 -0.75 -6.91 9.77
N THR A 132 -0.39 -6.62 8.52
CA THR A 132 -1.35 -6.49 7.43
C THR A 132 -2.09 -7.82 7.20
N VAL A 133 -1.36 -8.94 7.19
CA VAL A 133 -1.97 -10.25 7.00
C VAL A 133 -2.92 -10.58 8.15
N GLU A 134 -2.55 -10.26 9.39
CA GLU A 134 -3.45 -10.45 10.54
C GLU A 134 -4.71 -9.60 10.40
N PHE A 135 -4.57 -8.37 9.93
CA PHE A 135 -5.70 -7.49 9.63
C PHE A 135 -6.63 -8.11 8.58
N LEU A 136 -6.06 -8.66 7.50
CA LEU A 136 -6.85 -9.29 6.44
C LEU A 136 -7.62 -10.51 6.97
N LYS A 137 -6.97 -11.33 7.79
CA LYS A 137 -7.62 -12.49 8.41
C LYS A 137 -8.79 -12.08 9.28
N LYS A 138 -8.62 -11.05 10.09
CA LYS A 138 -9.67 -10.55 10.98
C LYS A 138 -10.82 -9.91 10.24
N SER A 139 -10.53 -9.15 9.19
CA SER A 139 -11.52 -8.28 8.55
C SER A 139 -12.26 -8.95 7.41
N TYR A 140 -11.60 -9.85 6.66
CA TYR A 140 -12.15 -10.37 5.41
C TYR A 140 -12.06 -11.88 5.25
N ALA A 141 -10.98 -12.51 5.68
CA ALA A 141 -10.72 -13.91 5.36
C ALA A 141 -11.26 -14.82 6.46
N HIS A 142 -12.53 -14.69 6.76
CA HIS A 142 -13.19 -15.54 7.75
C HIS A 142 -13.49 -16.92 7.16
N PRO A 143 -13.39 -17.98 7.97
CA PRO A 143 -13.82 -19.31 7.54
C PRO A 143 -15.32 -19.37 7.32
#